data_0df0cf27e073b9b574f8f7da25b17afe
#
_entry.id   0df0cf27e073b9b574f8f7da25b17afe
#
_cell.length_a   1.000
_cell.length_b   1.000
_cell.length_c   1.000
_cell.angle_alpha   90.00
_cell.angle_beta   90.00
_cell.angle_gamma   90.00
#
_symmetry.space_group_name_H-M   'P 1'
#
loop_
_entity.id
_entity.type
_entity.pdbx_description
1 polymer ?
#
loop_
_entity_poly.entity_id
_entity_poly.type
_entity_poly.pdbx_seq_one_letter_code
_entity_poly.pdbx_strand_id
1 'polypeptide(L)'
;MTLIYGAVSSLAANPIEKKPFYHFHPGTSAFTVGSWSCNFGCPWCQNWDISKAAPPARPEYVSPELFIELTENSGSQGTSISFNEPTLSLEWSLDVLRLARKRNLYNTFVTNGYMTPEALSLLTDAGLDAMNVDMKGDAVAVKKFCKGIDVEKVWATCRLGRSRGVHIEITTLVIPTVNSAETSLRSIAERIVSDVGPEVPWHVSAYYPAYRFDAPSTPMETLERAWRIGKEAGLHFVYVGNVPGHRYDNTYCPGCGTLLIRRRGYDIAANLVRNGQCPNCGHGVAGVWK
;
A
#
# COMPACT_ATOMS: atom_id res chain seq x y z
N MET A 1 -4.80 19.37 16.98
CA MET A 1 -5.37 18.03 17.20
C MET A 1 -6.43 17.77 16.13
N THR A 2 -6.37 16.62 15.50
CA THR A 2 -7.34 16.24 14.46
C THR A 2 -8.75 16.06 15.03
N LEU A 3 -9.78 16.37 14.23
CA LEU A 3 -11.19 16.20 14.62
C LEU A 3 -11.65 14.74 14.71
N ILE A 4 -10.83 13.80 14.21
CA ILE A 4 -11.14 12.36 14.14
C ILE A 4 -10.19 11.52 15.00
N TYR A 5 -9.54 12.11 16.01
CA TYR A 5 -8.67 11.38 16.92
C TYR A 5 -9.43 10.22 17.57
N GLY A 6 -8.99 8.99 17.29
CA GLY A 6 -9.60 7.76 17.83
C GLY A 6 -10.99 7.41 17.27
N ALA A 7 -11.55 8.22 16.36
CA ALA A 7 -12.81 7.88 15.69
C ALA A 7 -12.57 6.82 14.63
N VAL A 8 -12.99 5.58 14.88
CA VAL A 8 -12.79 4.45 13.98
C VAL A 8 -14.06 4.13 13.17
N SER A 9 -13.85 3.63 11.96
CA SER A 9 -14.90 3.15 11.07
C SER A 9 -14.93 1.64 10.95
N SER A 10 -13.77 1.00 11.17
CA SER A 10 -13.62 -0.45 11.03
C SER A 10 -12.36 -0.96 11.73
N LEU A 11 -12.43 -2.19 12.23
CA LEU A 11 -11.33 -2.94 12.83
C LEU A 11 -11.34 -4.37 12.31
N ALA A 12 -10.20 -4.92 11.93
CA ALA A 12 -10.07 -6.31 11.53
C ALA A 12 -8.62 -6.79 11.51
N ALA A 13 -8.37 -8.04 11.94
CA ALA A 13 -7.12 -8.72 11.64
C ALA A 13 -7.10 -9.15 10.16
N ASN A 14 -6.05 -8.81 9.44
CA ASN A 14 -5.92 -9.13 8.02
C ASN A 14 -4.51 -9.66 7.71
N PRO A 15 -4.37 -10.61 6.76
CA PRO A 15 -3.08 -10.92 6.16
C PRO A 15 -2.40 -9.66 5.64
N ILE A 16 -1.09 -9.56 5.82
CA ILE A 16 -0.32 -8.40 5.37
C ILE A 16 -0.40 -8.24 3.83
N GLU A 17 -0.55 -9.33 3.10
CA GLU A 17 -0.74 -9.37 1.66
C GLU A 17 -2.01 -8.63 1.20
N LYS A 18 -3.05 -8.59 2.04
CA LYS A 18 -4.28 -7.81 1.77
C LYS A 18 -4.04 -6.30 1.84
N LYS A 19 -2.92 -5.87 2.43
CA LYS A 19 -2.44 -4.48 2.50
C LYS A 19 -1.43 -4.15 1.41
N PRO A 20 -1.46 -4.84 0.29
CA PRO A 20 -0.46 -5.17 -0.74
C PRO A 20 1.00 -4.99 -0.30
N PHE A 21 1.37 -5.65 0.80
CA PHE A 21 2.77 -5.80 1.19
C PHE A 21 3.23 -7.22 0.87
N TYR A 22 4.01 -7.36 -0.19
CA TYR A 22 4.51 -8.66 -0.67
C TYR A 22 5.96 -8.91 -0.30
N HIS A 23 6.69 -7.85 0.03
CA HIS A 23 8.10 -7.87 0.43
C HIS A 23 8.32 -7.37 1.87
N PHE A 24 7.27 -7.28 2.66
CA PHE A 24 7.31 -6.87 4.06
C PHE A 24 6.62 -7.89 4.94
N HIS A 25 7.39 -8.66 5.71
CA HIS A 25 6.92 -9.72 6.60
C HIS A 25 5.84 -10.65 6.00
N PRO A 26 6.08 -11.26 4.83
CA PRO A 26 5.07 -12.07 4.14
C PRO A 26 4.55 -13.21 5.00
N GLY A 27 3.23 -13.43 4.95
CA GLY A 27 2.52 -14.46 5.73
C GLY A 27 2.20 -14.06 7.16
N THR A 28 2.43 -12.80 7.56
CA THR A 28 2.01 -12.29 8.87
C THR A 28 0.62 -11.66 8.80
N SER A 29 0.04 -11.37 9.97
CA SER A 29 -1.21 -10.63 10.12
C SER A 29 -0.95 -9.24 10.69
N ALA A 30 -1.66 -8.25 10.16
CA ALA A 30 -1.72 -6.90 10.70
C ALA A 30 -3.14 -6.59 11.21
N PHE A 31 -3.25 -6.10 12.46
CA PHE A 31 -4.51 -5.59 12.94
C PHE A 31 -4.76 -4.21 12.32
N THR A 32 -5.84 -4.13 11.56
CA THR A 32 -6.12 -3.01 10.68
C THR A 32 -7.20 -2.12 11.26
N VAL A 33 -6.99 -0.81 11.15
CA VAL A 33 -7.99 0.20 11.49
C VAL A 33 -8.27 1.11 10.30
N GLY A 34 -9.55 1.45 10.12
CA GLY A 34 -10.02 2.54 9.29
C GLY A 34 -10.58 3.67 10.14
N SER A 35 -10.47 4.89 9.64
CA SER A 35 -11.10 6.08 10.21
C SER A 35 -12.05 6.72 9.20
N TRP A 36 -12.28 8.02 9.27
CA TRP A 36 -13.26 8.74 8.46
C TRP A 36 -12.58 9.78 7.57
N SER A 37 -13.22 10.10 6.44
CA SER A 37 -12.78 11.10 5.48
C SER A 37 -11.49 10.74 4.72
N CYS A 38 -11.22 11.51 3.65
CA CYS A 38 -10.00 11.42 2.83
C CYS A 38 -9.73 12.77 2.17
N ASN A 39 -8.47 13.15 2.05
CA ASN A 39 -8.04 14.36 1.36
C ASN A 39 -8.11 14.24 -0.18
N PHE A 40 -8.30 13.03 -0.74
CA PHE A 40 -8.53 12.82 -2.18
C PHE A 40 -10.02 12.72 -2.52
N GLY A 41 -10.37 13.13 -3.74
CA GLY A 41 -11.73 13.08 -4.28
C GLY A 41 -12.03 11.97 -5.27
N CYS A 42 -11.26 10.88 -5.30
CA CYS A 42 -11.37 9.82 -6.30
C CYS A 42 -12.81 9.36 -6.52
N PRO A 43 -13.37 9.46 -7.75
CA PRO A 43 -14.77 9.08 -8.02
C PRO A 43 -14.98 7.55 -8.00
N TRP A 44 -13.92 6.76 -8.07
CA TRP A 44 -13.91 5.29 -8.03
C TRP A 44 -13.58 4.69 -6.66
N CYS A 45 -13.71 5.46 -5.58
CA CYS A 45 -13.29 5.00 -4.27
C CYS A 45 -14.11 3.79 -3.81
N GLN A 46 -13.44 2.66 -3.56
CA GLN A 46 -14.11 1.44 -3.08
C GLN A 46 -14.56 1.56 -1.61
N ASN A 47 -13.88 2.42 -0.82
CA ASN A 47 -14.21 2.72 0.57
C ASN A 47 -14.93 4.08 0.69
N TRP A 48 -15.80 4.40 -0.27
CA TRP A 48 -16.45 5.72 -0.34
C TRP A 48 -17.37 6.00 0.86
N ASP A 49 -17.97 4.98 1.40
CA ASP A 49 -18.87 5.03 2.55
C ASP A 49 -18.22 5.63 3.80
N ILE A 50 -16.92 5.39 3.99
CA ILE A 50 -16.12 5.98 5.08
C ILE A 50 -15.24 7.15 4.61
N SER A 51 -14.65 7.06 3.42
CA SER A 51 -13.68 8.05 2.94
C SER A 51 -14.30 9.32 2.38
N LYS A 52 -15.61 9.31 2.05
CA LYS A 52 -16.37 10.48 1.57
C LYS A 52 -17.39 10.98 2.59
N ALA A 53 -17.44 10.36 3.75
CA ALA A 53 -18.31 10.74 4.85
C ALA A 53 -17.54 11.44 5.98
N ALA A 54 -18.21 12.34 6.69
CA ALA A 54 -17.78 12.77 8.00
C ALA A 54 -18.06 11.65 9.03
N PRO A 55 -17.36 11.61 10.17
CA PRO A 55 -17.72 10.69 11.24
C PRO A 55 -19.17 10.92 11.69
N PRO A 56 -19.89 9.88 12.14
CA PRO A 56 -21.22 10.05 12.73
C PRO A 56 -21.14 10.92 14.00
N ALA A 57 -22.27 11.45 14.45
CA ALA A 57 -22.31 12.32 15.64
C ALA A 57 -21.77 11.64 16.92
N ARG A 58 -21.81 10.32 16.97
CA ARG A 58 -21.20 9.48 18.03
C ARG A 58 -20.40 8.38 17.37
N PRO A 59 -19.16 8.65 16.94
CA PRO A 59 -18.30 7.63 16.35
C PRO A 59 -17.86 6.64 17.42
N GLU A 60 -17.58 5.42 17.01
CA GLU A 60 -16.86 4.48 17.85
C GLU A 60 -15.47 5.07 18.14
N TYR A 61 -15.14 5.15 19.43
CA TYR A 61 -13.84 5.66 19.89
C TYR A 61 -12.95 4.50 20.36
N VAL A 62 -11.76 4.42 19.79
CA VAL A 62 -10.74 3.46 20.21
C VAL A 62 -9.48 4.22 20.58
N SER A 63 -9.07 4.12 21.86
CA SER A 63 -7.82 4.70 22.29
C SER A 63 -6.62 3.96 21.67
N PRO A 64 -5.44 4.60 21.56
CA PRO A 64 -4.23 3.92 21.10
C PRO A 64 -3.90 2.67 21.93
N GLU A 65 -4.08 2.71 23.25
CA GLU A 65 -3.84 1.59 24.15
C GLU A 65 -4.77 0.42 23.88
N LEU A 66 -6.08 0.68 23.73
CA LEU A 66 -7.06 -0.33 23.40
C LEU A 66 -6.78 -0.96 22.01
N PHE A 67 -6.36 -0.14 21.04
CA PHE A 67 -6.01 -0.65 19.73
C PHE A 67 -4.81 -1.61 19.77
N ILE A 68 -3.79 -1.31 20.57
CA ILE A 68 -2.64 -2.22 20.78
C ILE A 68 -3.06 -3.49 21.51
N GLU A 69 -3.88 -3.39 22.54
CA GLU A 69 -4.43 -4.58 23.24
C GLU A 69 -5.20 -5.49 22.27
N LEU A 70 -6.07 -4.92 21.45
CA LEU A 70 -6.81 -5.68 20.42
C LEU A 70 -5.87 -6.30 19.38
N THR A 71 -4.77 -5.61 19.01
CA THR A 71 -3.74 -6.13 18.11
C THR A 71 -3.09 -7.38 18.69
N GLU A 72 -2.64 -7.32 19.95
CA GLU A 72 -2.02 -8.45 20.65
C GLU A 72 -3.02 -9.61 20.81
N ASN A 73 -4.26 -9.32 21.23
CA ASN A 73 -5.31 -10.34 21.45
C ASN A 73 -5.73 -11.04 20.14
N SER A 74 -5.61 -10.36 18.99
CA SER A 74 -5.87 -10.97 17.67
C SER A 74 -4.76 -11.90 17.19
N GLY A 75 -3.60 -11.93 17.86
CA GLY A 75 -2.40 -12.64 17.42
C GLY A 75 -1.69 -11.99 16.22
N SER A 76 -2.02 -10.73 15.90
CA SER A 76 -1.36 -9.98 14.81
C SER A 76 0.06 -9.58 15.19
N GLN A 77 0.97 -9.61 14.21
CA GLN A 77 2.38 -9.26 14.39
C GLN A 77 2.65 -7.76 14.19
N GLY A 78 1.64 -7.00 13.82
CA GLY A 78 1.76 -5.57 13.62
C GLY A 78 0.44 -4.87 13.41
N THR A 79 0.54 -3.57 13.15
CA THR A 79 -0.59 -2.67 12.91
C THR A 79 -0.66 -2.23 11.45
N SER A 80 -1.86 -1.93 10.96
CA SER A 80 -2.07 -1.30 9.66
C SER A 80 -3.14 -0.22 9.74
N ILE A 81 -2.77 1.03 9.51
CA ILE A 81 -3.73 2.13 9.43
C ILE A 81 -4.03 2.35 7.94
N SER A 82 -5.30 2.14 7.53
CA SER A 82 -5.66 2.04 6.11
C SER A 82 -7.14 2.33 5.83
N PHE A 83 -7.64 1.94 4.65
CA PHE A 83 -9.00 2.09 4.11
C PHE A 83 -9.37 3.50 3.67
N ASN A 84 -9.20 4.51 4.51
CA ASN A 84 -9.26 5.93 4.16
C ASN A 84 -7.83 6.52 4.08
N GLU A 85 -7.65 7.82 4.29
CA GLU A 85 -6.30 8.40 4.37
C GLU A 85 -5.84 8.49 5.82
N PRO A 86 -4.83 7.69 6.24
CA PRO A 86 -4.36 7.66 7.62
C PRO A 86 -3.74 8.97 8.11
N THR A 87 -3.20 9.81 7.21
CA THR A 87 -2.61 11.11 7.58
C THR A 87 -3.64 12.06 8.22
N LEU A 88 -4.94 11.86 7.99
CA LEU A 88 -5.99 12.67 8.61
C LEU A 88 -6.15 12.41 10.11
N SER A 89 -5.69 11.27 10.61
CA SER A 89 -5.66 10.92 12.03
C SER A 89 -4.23 10.90 12.57
N LEU A 90 -3.40 11.85 12.14
CA LEU A 90 -1.95 11.86 12.38
C LEU A 90 -1.59 11.68 13.87
N GLU A 91 -2.16 12.48 14.76
CA GLU A 91 -1.79 12.46 16.18
C GLU A 91 -2.14 11.11 16.83
N TRP A 92 -3.32 10.56 16.51
CA TRP A 92 -3.70 9.21 16.97
C TRP A 92 -2.76 8.13 16.41
N SER A 93 -2.41 8.24 15.14
CA SER A 93 -1.44 7.35 14.51
C SER A 93 -0.08 7.40 15.19
N LEU A 94 0.43 8.59 15.51
CA LEU A 94 1.71 8.75 16.22
C LEU A 94 1.71 8.05 17.58
N ASP A 95 0.60 8.14 18.32
CA ASP A 95 0.48 7.49 19.62
C ASP A 95 0.42 5.96 19.49
N VAL A 96 -0.32 5.45 18.49
CA VAL A 96 -0.34 4.01 18.15
C VAL A 96 1.06 3.50 17.77
N LEU A 97 1.75 4.17 16.84
CA LEU A 97 3.07 3.75 16.36
C LEU A 97 4.09 3.64 17.52
N ARG A 98 4.09 4.62 18.42
CA ARG A 98 4.97 4.61 19.61
C ARG A 98 4.67 3.46 20.56
N LEU A 99 3.39 3.16 20.79
CA LEU A 99 2.96 2.04 21.64
C LEU A 99 3.27 0.69 20.99
N ALA A 100 2.97 0.52 19.70
CA ALA A 100 3.25 -0.69 18.94
C ALA A 100 4.76 -1.03 18.97
N ARG A 101 5.63 -0.04 18.75
CA ARG A 101 7.08 -0.21 18.83
C ARG A 101 7.56 -0.73 20.20
N LYS A 102 6.94 -0.27 21.31
CA LYS A 102 7.25 -0.75 22.66
C LYS A 102 6.85 -2.22 22.87
N ARG A 103 5.96 -2.75 22.03
CA ARG A 103 5.46 -4.13 22.04
C ARG A 103 6.09 -4.99 20.95
N ASN A 104 7.12 -4.49 20.24
CA ASN A 104 7.75 -5.17 19.10
C ASN A 104 6.78 -5.54 17.97
N LEU A 105 5.73 -4.75 17.79
CA LEU A 105 4.80 -4.83 16.68
C LEU A 105 5.30 -3.93 15.54
N TYR A 106 5.26 -4.40 14.29
CA TYR A 106 5.54 -3.56 13.14
C TYR A 106 4.36 -2.61 12.85
N ASN A 107 4.63 -1.52 12.16
CA ASN A 107 3.66 -0.48 11.84
C ASN A 107 3.59 -0.20 10.34
N THR A 108 2.40 -0.27 9.77
CA THR A 108 2.22 -0.02 8.34
C THR A 108 1.12 0.99 8.05
N PHE A 109 1.31 1.76 6.95
CA PHE A 109 0.30 2.61 6.35
C PHE A 109 -0.06 2.11 4.95
N VAL A 110 -1.36 2.12 4.62
CA VAL A 110 -1.83 2.14 3.23
C VAL A 110 -2.38 3.53 2.98
N THR A 111 -1.70 4.31 2.18
CA THR A 111 -1.89 5.77 2.06
C THR A 111 -1.89 6.21 0.61
N ASN A 112 -2.54 7.34 0.31
CA ASN A 112 -2.38 8.01 -0.97
C ASN A 112 -1.06 8.81 -1.07
N GLY A 113 -0.26 8.84 -0.01
CA GLY A 113 1.04 9.48 0.04
C GLY A 113 1.03 11.01 0.01
N TYR A 114 -0.12 11.66 0.06
CA TYR A 114 -0.22 13.12 0.01
C TYR A 114 -0.16 13.72 1.41
N MET A 115 1.03 13.77 1.93
CA MET A 115 1.36 14.32 3.25
C MET A 115 2.53 15.30 3.15
N THR A 116 2.75 16.10 4.18
CA THR A 116 3.92 16.99 4.24
C THR A 116 5.17 16.24 4.68
N PRO A 117 6.39 16.74 4.34
CA PRO A 117 7.63 16.16 4.83
C PRO A 117 7.72 16.10 6.36
N GLU A 118 7.16 17.09 7.05
CA GLU A 118 7.10 17.15 8.52
C GLU A 118 6.23 16.02 9.08
N ALA A 119 5.04 15.79 8.49
CA ALA A 119 4.16 14.71 8.89
C ALA A 119 4.85 13.34 8.72
N LEU A 120 5.50 13.11 7.58
CA LEU A 120 6.26 11.88 7.35
C LEU A 120 7.42 11.73 8.33
N SER A 121 8.14 12.82 8.63
CA SER A 121 9.21 12.80 9.63
C SER A 121 8.70 12.38 11.00
N LEU A 122 7.60 12.96 11.47
CA LEU A 122 6.97 12.56 12.73
C LEU A 122 6.57 11.09 12.75
N LEU A 123 5.99 10.59 11.65
CA LEU A 123 5.57 9.19 11.52
C LEU A 123 6.77 8.22 11.59
N THR A 124 7.85 8.54 10.87
CA THR A 124 9.06 7.70 10.87
C THR A 124 9.75 7.71 12.23
N ASP A 125 9.83 8.87 12.88
CA ASP A 125 10.39 9.01 14.24
C ASP A 125 9.54 8.26 15.29
N ALA A 126 8.21 8.18 15.08
CA ALA A 126 7.31 7.42 15.92
C ALA A 126 7.39 5.90 15.69
N GLY A 127 7.97 5.44 14.57
CA GLY A 127 8.16 4.01 14.28
C GLY A 127 7.31 3.47 13.13
N LEU A 128 7.03 4.27 12.10
CA LEU A 128 6.45 3.76 10.85
C LEU A 128 7.50 2.95 10.09
N ASP A 129 7.22 1.66 9.87
CA ASP A 129 8.14 0.71 9.24
C ASP A 129 7.91 0.56 7.73
N ALA A 130 6.66 0.61 7.29
CA ALA A 130 6.33 0.42 5.88
C ALA A 130 5.13 1.25 5.41
N MET A 131 5.17 1.67 4.14
CA MET A 131 4.04 2.30 3.44
C MET A 131 3.74 1.58 2.13
N ASN A 132 2.48 1.20 1.91
CA ASN A 132 1.97 0.95 0.58
C ASN A 132 1.35 2.26 0.06
N VAL A 133 1.92 2.81 -1.00
CA VAL A 133 1.50 4.11 -1.55
C VAL A 133 0.66 3.90 -2.81
N ASP A 134 -0.57 4.37 -2.74
CA ASP A 134 -1.52 4.35 -3.85
C ASP A 134 -1.17 5.42 -4.90
N MET A 135 -0.41 5.06 -5.92
CA MET A 135 -0.15 5.91 -7.08
C MET A 135 -1.35 5.86 -8.03
N LYS A 136 -2.21 6.87 -7.97
CA LYS A 136 -3.51 6.88 -8.65
C LYS A 136 -3.43 7.11 -10.16
N GLY A 137 -2.28 7.51 -10.69
CA GLY A 137 -2.03 7.77 -12.10
C GLY A 137 -0.86 8.72 -12.32
N ASP A 138 -0.67 9.12 -13.58
CA ASP A 138 0.25 10.21 -13.92
C ASP A 138 -0.30 11.59 -13.49
N ALA A 139 0.46 12.65 -13.73
CA ALA A 139 0.10 14.01 -13.33
C ALA A 139 -1.25 14.47 -13.92
N VAL A 140 -1.57 14.05 -15.15
CA VAL A 140 -2.82 14.42 -15.83
C VAL A 140 -4.02 13.75 -15.15
N ALA A 141 -3.93 12.44 -14.96
CA ALA A 141 -4.99 11.65 -14.34
C ALA A 141 -5.24 12.08 -12.87
N VAL A 142 -4.19 12.24 -12.08
CA VAL A 142 -4.31 12.64 -10.67
C VAL A 142 -4.89 14.03 -10.53
N LYS A 143 -4.42 15.00 -11.32
CA LYS A 143 -4.96 16.37 -11.31
C LYS A 143 -6.43 16.40 -11.70
N LYS A 144 -6.82 15.65 -12.74
CA LYS A 144 -8.19 15.63 -13.26
C LYS A 144 -9.18 14.96 -12.31
N PHE A 145 -8.83 13.82 -11.75
CA PHE A 145 -9.77 12.94 -11.04
C PHE A 145 -9.64 12.97 -9.52
N CYS A 146 -8.51 13.42 -8.96
CA CYS A 146 -8.26 13.42 -7.52
C CYS A 146 -8.33 14.82 -6.87
N LYS A 147 -9.18 15.71 -7.37
CA LYS A 147 -9.39 17.11 -6.90
C LYS A 147 -8.15 18.00 -7.02
N GLY A 148 -7.48 17.98 -8.17
CA GLY A 148 -6.37 18.91 -8.44
C GLY A 148 -5.09 18.62 -7.67
N ILE A 149 -4.93 17.39 -7.20
CA ILE A 149 -3.76 16.94 -6.45
C ILE A 149 -2.49 17.06 -7.32
N ASP A 150 -1.43 17.56 -6.71
CA ASP A 150 -0.09 17.57 -7.28
C ASP A 150 0.60 16.23 -6.97
N VAL A 151 0.75 15.38 -8.00
CA VAL A 151 1.37 14.06 -7.85
C VAL A 151 2.84 14.12 -7.45
N GLU A 152 3.53 15.26 -7.69
CA GLU A 152 4.94 15.42 -7.30
C GLU A 152 5.13 15.37 -5.78
N LYS A 153 4.13 15.78 -5.02
CA LYS A 153 4.14 15.64 -3.56
C LYS A 153 4.06 14.20 -3.11
N VAL A 154 3.32 13.35 -3.84
CA VAL A 154 3.26 11.90 -3.57
C VAL A 154 4.62 11.26 -3.86
N TRP A 155 5.25 11.59 -4.98
CA TRP A 155 6.59 11.11 -5.30
C TRP A 155 7.64 11.61 -4.28
N ALA A 156 7.54 12.86 -3.83
CA ALA A 156 8.41 13.39 -2.78
C ALA A 156 8.26 12.61 -1.47
N THR A 157 7.03 12.22 -1.10
CA THR A 157 6.77 11.35 0.05
C THR A 157 7.45 9.98 -0.12
N CYS A 158 7.34 9.35 -1.30
CA CYS A 158 8.00 8.07 -1.57
C CYS A 158 9.53 8.18 -1.44
N ARG A 159 10.15 9.21 -2.06
CA ARG A 159 11.59 9.45 -1.97
C ARG A 159 12.06 9.68 -0.53
N LEU A 160 11.36 10.54 0.20
CA LEU A 160 11.69 10.85 1.60
C LEU A 160 11.52 9.62 2.49
N GLY A 161 10.40 8.87 2.36
CA GLY A 161 10.18 7.63 3.11
C GLY A 161 11.30 6.63 2.90
N ARG A 162 11.70 6.41 1.64
CA ARG A 162 12.82 5.53 1.27
C ARG A 162 14.14 5.98 1.91
N SER A 163 14.45 7.28 1.82
CA SER A 163 15.69 7.84 2.41
C SER A 163 15.75 7.73 3.93
N ARG A 164 14.58 7.61 4.58
CA ARG A 164 14.45 7.40 6.03
C ARG A 164 14.34 5.92 6.44
N GLY A 165 14.52 5.00 5.49
CA GLY A 165 14.50 3.56 5.76
C GLY A 165 13.13 2.92 5.84
N VAL A 166 12.06 3.63 5.47
CA VAL A 166 10.71 3.05 5.39
C VAL A 166 10.65 2.10 4.19
N HIS A 167 10.14 0.89 4.41
CA HIS A 167 9.85 -0.02 3.30
C HIS A 167 8.70 0.53 2.45
N ILE A 168 8.90 0.65 1.15
CA ILE A 168 7.91 1.19 0.21
C ILE A 168 7.47 0.11 -0.76
N GLU A 169 6.16 -0.06 -0.92
CA GLU A 169 5.55 -0.74 -2.06
C GLU A 169 4.55 0.22 -2.70
N ILE A 170 4.40 0.16 -4.02
CA ILE A 170 3.51 1.09 -4.76
C ILE A 170 2.37 0.30 -5.38
N THR A 171 1.14 0.79 -5.20
CA THR A 171 -0.05 0.21 -5.81
C THR A 171 -0.66 1.19 -6.81
N THR A 172 -1.01 0.69 -8.00
CA THR A 172 -1.79 1.42 -8.99
C THR A 172 -3.05 0.62 -9.32
N LEU A 173 -4.21 1.14 -8.94
CA LEU A 173 -5.47 0.65 -9.46
C LEU A 173 -5.56 1.07 -10.93
N VAL A 174 -5.47 0.10 -11.85
CA VAL A 174 -5.46 0.37 -13.30
C VAL A 174 -6.90 0.54 -13.78
N ILE A 175 -7.24 1.75 -14.21
CA ILE A 175 -8.63 2.12 -14.51
C ILE A 175 -8.75 2.48 -16.00
N PRO A 176 -9.60 1.77 -16.76
CA PRO A 176 -9.90 2.14 -18.15
C PRO A 176 -10.30 3.62 -18.26
N THR A 177 -9.83 4.29 -19.31
CA THR A 177 -10.06 5.71 -19.60
C THR A 177 -9.41 6.72 -18.61
N VAL A 178 -8.73 6.26 -17.56
CA VAL A 178 -8.08 7.13 -16.58
C VAL A 178 -6.55 7.03 -16.67
N ASN A 179 -6.00 5.85 -16.36
CA ASN A 179 -4.55 5.63 -16.24
C ASN A 179 -4.09 4.32 -16.93
N SER A 180 -4.97 3.67 -17.71
CA SER A 180 -4.68 2.41 -18.38
C SER A 180 -3.94 2.55 -19.72
N ALA A 181 -3.73 3.79 -20.21
CA ALA A 181 -2.94 4.03 -21.41
C ALA A 181 -1.47 3.62 -21.18
N GLU A 182 -0.82 3.10 -22.23
CA GLU A 182 0.57 2.67 -22.15
C GLU A 182 1.50 3.79 -21.70
N THR A 183 1.30 5.00 -22.18
CA THR A 183 2.08 6.19 -21.79
C THR A 183 1.97 6.49 -20.31
N SER A 184 0.77 6.39 -19.74
CA SER A 184 0.54 6.62 -18.31
C SER A 184 1.20 5.54 -17.45
N LEU A 185 1.01 4.26 -17.81
CA LEU A 185 1.62 3.12 -17.10
C LEU A 185 3.15 3.16 -17.17
N ARG A 186 3.71 3.49 -18.34
CA ARG A 186 5.16 3.62 -18.55
C ARG A 186 5.75 4.78 -17.73
N SER A 187 5.07 5.92 -17.72
CA SER A 187 5.46 7.06 -16.88
C SER A 187 5.52 6.70 -15.40
N ILE A 188 4.54 5.94 -14.89
CA ILE A 188 4.55 5.48 -13.49
C ILE A 188 5.71 4.51 -13.25
N ALA A 189 5.90 3.51 -14.12
CA ALA A 189 6.95 2.51 -13.96
C ALA A 189 8.35 3.13 -13.99
N GLU A 190 8.62 4.03 -14.93
CA GLU A 190 9.88 4.76 -15.04
C GLU A 190 10.15 5.64 -13.82
N ARG A 191 9.09 6.28 -13.28
CA ARG A 191 9.19 7.07 -12.06
C ARG A 191 9.48 6.20 -10.82
N ILE A 192 8.91 5.00 -10.71
CA ILE A 192 9.27 4.07 -9.64
C ILE A 192 10.76 3.76 -9.71
N VAL A 193 11.28 3.39 -10.89
CA VAL A 193 12.71 3.07 -11.08
C VAL A 193 13.60 4.25 -10.71
N SER A 194 13.29 5.46 -11.22
CA SER A 194 14.14 6.63 -11.03
C SER A 194 14.06 7.24 -9.64
N ASP A 195 12.87 7.29 -9.04
CA ASP A 195 12.62 8.03 -7.81
C ASP A 195 12.82 7.18 -6.54
N VAL A 196 12.51 5.87 -6.60
CA VAL A 196 12.54 5.00 -5.41
C VAL A 196 13.33 3.71 -5.58
N GLY A 197 13.65 3.33 -6.82
CA GLY A 197 14.53 2.20 -7.13
C GLY A 197 13.82 1.02 -7.82
N PRO A 198 14.56 0.27 -8.66
CA PRO A 198 14.02 -0.85 -9.44
C PRO A 198 13.56 -2.03 -8.59
N GLU A 199 14.02 -2.12 -7.34
CA GLU A 199 13.66 -3.18 -6.40
C GLU A 199 12.34 -2.92 -5.65
N VAL A 200 11.74 -1.73 -5.76
CA VAL A 200 10.46 -1.40 -5.13
C VAL A 200 9.32 -2.14 -5.84
N PRO A 201 8.52 -2.93 -5.13
CA PRO A 201 7.41 -3.65 -5.73
C PRO A 201 6.32 -2.72 -6.27
N TRP A 202 5.85 -3.01 -7.49
CA TRP A 202 4.71 -2.33 -8.09
C TRP A 202 3.53 -3.29 -8.24
N HIS A 203 2.40 -2.97 -7.60
CA HIS A 203 1.15 -3.72 -7.69
C HIS A 203 0.21 -3.05 -8.69
N VAL A 204 -0.04 -3.69 -9.83
CA VAL A 204 -1.03 -3.27 -10.84
C VAL A 204 -2.33 -4.03 -10.60
N SER A 205 -3.31 -3.36 -10.01
CA SER A 205 -4.52 -3.99 -9.51
C SER A 205 -5.72 -3.73 -10.41
N ALA A 206 -6.57 -4.75 -10.59
CA ALA A 206 -7.82 -4.63 -11.35
C ALA A 206 -8.80 -3.68 -10.63
N TYR A 207 -9.38 -2.78 -11.40
CA TYR A 207 -10.49 -1.92 -11.02
C TYR A 207 -11.82 -2.62 -11.31
N TYR A 208 -12.79 -2.41 -10.46
CA TYR A 208 -14.20 -2.72 -10.65
C TYR A 208 -15.04 -1.46 -10.38
N PRO A 209 -16.18 -1.26 -11.10
CA PRO A 209 -17.05 -0.11 -10.90
C PRO A 209 -17.43 0.11 -9.44
N ALA A 210 -17.24 1.34 -8.95
CA ALA A 210 -17.55 1.70 -7.58
C ALA A 210 -17.87 3.20 -7.45
N TYR A 211 -18.70 3.54 -6.48
CA TYR A 211 -19.09 4.90 -6.09
C TYR A 211 -19.71 5.67 -7.26
N ARG A 212 -19.02 6.65 -7.83
CA ARG A 212 -19.49 7.55 -8.89
C ARG A 212 -18.74 7.34 -10.21
N PHE A 213 -18.16 6.17 -10.39
CA PHE A 213 -17.38 5.84 -11.57
C PHE A 213 -17.77 4.45 -12.08
N ASP A 214 -18.24 4.43 -13.31
CA ASP A 214 -18.87 3.28 -13.97
C ASP A 214 -18.10 2.76 -15.18
N ALA A 215 -16.83 3.16 -15.33
CA ALA A 215 -15.96 2.59 -16.36
C ALA A 215 -15.98 1.05 -16.26
N PRO A 216 -15.84 0.32 -17.38
CA PRO A 216 -15.78 -1.14 -17.32
C PRO A 216 -14.62 -1.62 -16.46
N SER A 217 -14.77 -2.80 -15.84
CA SER A 217 -13.70 -3.47 -15.11
C SER A 217 -12.44 -3.59 -15.96
N THR A 218 -11.28 -3.59 -15.31
CA THR A 218 -10.00 -3.67 -16.02
C THR A 218 -9.87 -5.01 -16.76
N PRO A 219 -9.70 -5.01 -18.10
CA PRO A 219 -9.43 -6.24 -18.83
C PRO A 219 -8.10 -6.87 -18.41
N MET A 220 -8.03 -8.20 -18.42
CA MET A 220 -6.82 -8.95 -18.05
C MET A 220 -5.61 -8.55 -18.91
N GLU A 221 -5.82 -8.41 -20.22
CA GLU A 221 -4.76 -8.01 -21.15
C GLU A 221 -4.16 -6.64 -20.79
N THR A 222 -4.95 -5.75 -20.18
CA THR A 222 -4.47 -4.45 -19.71
C THR A 222 -3.55 -4.60 -18.50
N LEU A 223 -3.86 -5.50 -17.57
CA LEU A 223 -3.01 -5.80 -16.42
C LEU A 223 -1.71 -6.51 -16.83
N GLU A 224 -1.79 -7.46 -17.74
CA GLU A 224 -0.60 -8.14 -18.28
C GLU A 224 0.29 -7.19 -19.10
N ARG A 225 -0.32 -6.22 -19.80
CA ARG A 225 0.42 -5.13 -20.44
C ARG A 225 1.11 -4.23 -19.41
N ALA A 226 0.42 -3.83 -18.34
CA ALA A 226 1.01 -3.04 -17.27
C ALA A 226 2.19 -3.78 -16.62
N TRP A 227 2.05 -5.08 -16.38
CA TRP A 227 3.14 -5.93 -15.89
C TRP A 227 4.35 -5.92 -16.83
N ARG A 228 4.14 -6.11 -18.15
CA ARG A 228 5.22 -6.05 -19.15
C ARG A 228 5.91 -4.70 -19.16
N ILE A 229 5.15 -3.61 -19.17
CA ILE A 229 5.68 -2.24 -19.12
C ILE A 229 6.58 -2.04 -17.91
N GLY A 230 6.15 -2.50 -16.74
CA GLY A 230 6.96 -2.42 -15.52
C GLY A 230 8.27 -3.20 -15.64
N LYS A 231 8.22 -4.41 -16.23
CA LYS A 231 9.44 -5.21 -16.48
C LYS A 231 10.37 -4.57 -17.51
N GLU A 232 9.83 -4.00 -18.59
CA GLU A 232 10.58 -3.27 -19.62
C GLU A 232 11.23 -2.00 -19.07
N ALA A 233 10.57 -1.30 -18.13
CA ALA A 233 11.12 -0.15 -17.44
C ALA A 233 12.26 -0.50 -16.48
N GLY A 234 12.47 -1.79 -16.17
CA GLY A 234 13.55 -2.27 -15.30
C GLY A 234 13.09 -2.65 -13.88
N LEU A 235 11.80 -2.65 -13.57
CA LEU A 235 11.32 -3.08 -12.26
C LEU A 235 11.61 -4.57 -12.03
N HIS A 236 12.20 -4.89 -10.88
CA HIS A 236 12.46 -6.27 -10.49
C HIS A 236 11.15 -7.00 -10.13
N PHE A 237 10.20 -6.32 -9.48
CA PHE A 237 8.99 -6.91 -8.95
C PHE A 237 7.76 -6.13 -9.40
N VAL A 238 6.93 -6.79 -10.20
CA VAL A 238 5.63 -6.29 -10.65
C VAL A 238 4.59 -7.36 -10.37
N TYR A 239 3.51 -6.99 -9.70
CA TYR A 239 2.44 -7.90 -9.29
C TYR A 239 1.11 -7.51 -9.91
N VAL A 240 0.30 -8.52 -10.26
CA VAL A 240 -1.09 -8.33 -10.71
C VAL A 240 -2.00 -8.59 -9.52
N GLY A 241 -2.70 -7.55 -9.06
CA GLY A 241 -3.59 -7.59 -7.90
C GLY A 241 -5.08 -7.63 -8.28
N ASN A 242 -5.93 -7.99 -7.31
CA ASN A 242 -7.39 -8.14 -7.46
C ASN A 242 -7.81 -9.18 -8.52
N VAL A 243 -6.94 -10.13 -8.85
CA VAL A 243 -7.20 -11.24 -9.78
C VAL A 243 -6.75 -12.53 -9.11
N PRO A 244 -7.63 -13.22 -8.38
CA PRO A 244 -7.27 -14.41 -7.62
C PRO A 244 -6.64 -15.49 -8.49
N GLY A 245 -5.47 -16.01 -8.07
CA GLY A 245 -4.78 -17.12 -8.74
C GLY A 245 -3.99 -16.73 -9.99
N HIS A 246 -3.82 -15.44 -10.28
CA HIS A 246 -2.99 -15.02 -11.39
C HIS A 246 -1.51 -15.35 -11.14
N ARG A 247 -0.79 -15.82 -12.18
CA ARG A 247 0.64 -16.23 -12.05
C ARG A 247 1.55 -15.12 -11.54
N TYR A 248 1.24 -13.86 -11.88
CA TYR A 248 2.00 -12.68 -11.46
C TYR A 248 1.61 -12.15 -10.07
N ASP A 249 0.85 -12.92 -9.30
CA ASP A 249 0.65 -12.74 -7.86
C ASP A 249 1.80 -13.37 -7.04
N ASN A 250 2.60 -14.22 -7.67
CA ASN A 250 3.75 -14.89 -7.07
C ASN A 250 5.04 -14.07 -7.20
N THR A 251 5.98 -14.28 -6.27
CA THR A 251 7.31 -13.67 -6.34
C THR A 251 8.29 -14.59 -7.04
N TYR A 252 8.96 -14.07 -8.05
CA TYR A 252 10.02 -14.77 -8.79
C TYR A 252 11.35 -14.07 -8.60
N CYS A 253 12.44 -14.84 -8.57
CA CYS A 253 13.80 -14.31 -8.49
C CYS A 253 14.11 -13.46 -9.74
N PRO A 254 14.53 -12.19 -9.59
CA PRO A 254 14.86 -11.36 -10.74
C PRO A 254 16.13 -11.82 -11.46
N GLY A 255 17.01 -12.57 -10.78
CA GLY A 255 18.25 -13.07 -11.38
C GLY A 255 18.11 -14.37 -12.18
N CYS A 256 17.25 -15.31 -11.72
CA CYS A 256 17.17 -16.65 -12.36
C CYS A 256 15.75 -17.15 -12.63
N GLY A 257 14.71 -16.36 -12.34
CA GLY A 257 13.32 -16.73 -12.59
C GLY A 257 12.73 -17.81 -11.66
N THR A 258 13.48 -18.30 -10.67
CA THR A 258 12.97 -19.29 -9.71
C THR A 258 11.78 -18.73 -8.95
N LEU A 259 10.70 -19.50 -8.80
CA LEU A 259 9.56 -19.18 -7.96
C LEU A 259 10.01 -19.16 -6.48
N LEU A 260 9.96 -17.99 -5.84
CA LEU A 260 10.39 -17.78 -4.47
C LEU A 260 9.25 -17.79 -3.47
N ILE A 261 8.15 -17.08 -3.78
CA ILE A 261 6.96 -17.06 -2.91
C ILE A 261 5.75 -17.40 -3.75
N ARG A 262 5.05 -18.48 -3.35
CA ARG A 262 3.79 -18.87 -3.96
C ARG A 262 2.64 -18.39 -3.11
N ARG A 263 1.71 -17.64 -3.75
CA ARG A 263 0.49 -17.15 -3.10
C ARG A 263 -0.76 -17.85 -3.62
N ARG A 264 -1.76 -17.96 -2.74
CA ARG A 264 -3.13 -18.38 -3.07
C ARG A 264 -4.08 -17.38 -2.42
N GLY A 265 -4.51 -16.37 -3.18
CA GLY A 265 -5.16 -15.21 -2.61
C GLY A 265 -4.18 -14.48 -1.66
N TYR A 266 -4.58 -14.31 -0.41
CA TYR A 266 -3.73 -13.64 0.58
C TYR A 266 -2.88 -14.62 1.43
N ASP A 267 -2.95 -15.92 1.17
CA ASP A 267 -2.19 -16.92 1.92
C ASP A 267 -0.86 -17.23 1.24
N ILE A 268 0.18 -17.39 2.04
CA ILE A 268 1.49 -17.86 1.59
C ILE A 268 1.50 -19.38 1.56
N ALA A 269 1.42 -19.97 0.37
CA ALA A 269 1.50 -21.42 0.18
C ALA A 269 2.95 -21.94 0.27
N ALA A 270 3.94 -21.12 -0.06
CA ALA A 270 5.36 -21.43 0.09
C ALA A 270 6.18 -20.14 0.10
N ASN A 271 7.21 -20.07 0.94
CA ASN A 271 8.23 -19.03 0.94
C ASN A 271 9.61 -19.69 0.96
N LEU A 272 10.35 -19.53 -0.13
CA LEU A 272 11.68 -20.12 -0.31
C LEU A 272 12.81 -19.11 -0.10
N VAL A 273 12.51 -17.83 0.13
CA VAL A 273 13.53 -16.81 0.42
C VAL A 273 14.29 -17.22 1.69
N ARG A 274 15.61 -17.18 1.64
CA ARG A 274 16.49 -17.51 2.77
C ARG A 274 17.44 -16.35 3.03
N ASN A 275 17.35 -15.75 4.21
CA ASN A 275 18.18 -14.58 4.60
C ASN A 275 18.17 -13.48 3.53
N GLY A 276 17.01 -13.18 2.94
CA GLY A 276 16.89 -12.18 1.89
C GLY A 276 17.49 -12.57 0.54
N GLN A 277 17.74 -13.88 0.28
CA GLN A 277 18.38 -14.36 -0.94
C GLN A 277 17.57 -15.48 -1.61
N CYS A 278 17.76 -15.60 -2.93
CA CYS A 278 17.27 -16.73 -3.71
C CYS A 278 18.10 -17.98 -3.40
N PRO A 279 17.47 -19.09 -2.99
CA PRO A 279 18.21 -20.32 -2.65
C PRO A 279 18.85 -21.01 -3.87
N ASN A 280 18.43 -20.65 -5.10
CA ASN A 280 18.95 -21.26 -6.33
C ASN A 280 20.20 -20.55 -6.88
N CYS A 281 20.25 -19.21 -6.84
CA CYS A 281 21.35 -18.45 -7.45
C CYS A 281 22.00 -17.42 -6.51
N GLY A 282 21.58 -17.30 -5.26
CA GLY A 282 22.15 -16.35 -4.31
C GLY A 282 21.77 -14.89 -4.53
N HIS A 283 20.98 -14.56 -5.57
CA HIS A 283 20.58 -13.18 -5.84
C HIS A 283 19.80 -12.58 -4.66
N GLY A 284 20.17 -11.37 -4.25
CA GLY A 284 19.47 -10.64 -3.18
C GLY A 284 18.03 -10.30 -3.57
N VAL A 285 17.10 -10.56 -2.68
CA VAL A 285 15.68 -10.23 -2.83
C VAL A 285 15.37 -9.10 -1.87
N ALA A 286 15.19 -7.90 -2.38
CA ALA A 286 14.89 -6.72 -1.56
C ALA A 286 13.57 -6.92 -0.80
N GLY A 287 13.56 -6.60 0.49
CA GLY A 287 12.39 -6.75 1.34
C GLY A 287 12.76 -6.89 2.82
N VAL A 288 11.76 -7.02 3.67
CA VAL A 288 11.89 -7.31 5.10
C VAL A 288 11.41 -8.74 5.32
N TRP A 289 12.35 -9.64 5.54
CA TRP A 289 12.12 -11.07 5.67
C TRP A 289 12.31 -11.52 7.13
N LYS A 290 11.51 -12.46 7.57
CA LYS A 290 11.72 -13.16 8.85
C LYS A 290 12.53 -14.42 8.65
#